data_9e102808b7d5b92d5d598233c88bdc67
#
_entry.id   9e102808b7d5b92d5d598233c88bdc67
#
_cell.length_a   1.000
_cell.length_b   1.000
_cell.length_c   1.000
_cell.angle_alpha   90.00
_cell.angle_beta   90.00
_cell.angle_gamma   90.00
#
_symmetry.space_group_name_H-M   'P 1'
#
loop_
_entity.id
_entity.type
_entity.pdbx_description
1 polymer ?
#
loop_
_entity_poly.entity_id
_entity_poly.type
_entity_poly.pdbx_seq_one_letter_code
_entity_poly.pdbx_strand_id
1 'polypeptide(L)'
;MRYVIKIWLFTIIVSPLLLALILGAIINDSSFKSILNSYEIIFVMIIVGFLSSIPAMVIFWLIKRFLKNKYSTLTAKIILSIYGFLSVWITFFIVDSGFITRWSEQTIWVLIYSLTIVIGVWTFKNNNKEITE
;
A
#
# COMPACT_ATOMS: atom_id res chain seq x y z
N MET A 1 -16.11 -6.24 0.44
CA MET A 1 -15.37 -5.49 1.48
C MET A 1 -14.13 -6.23 1.99
N ARG A 2 -14.22 -7.53 2.33
CA ARG A 2 -13.09 -8.34 2.87
C ARG A 2 -11.80 -8.29 2.02
N TYR A 3 -11.91 -8.35 0.69
CA TYR A 3 -10.77 -8.27 -0.22
C TYR A 3 -10.01 -6.93 -0.11
N VAL A 4 -10.73 -5.82 -0.11
CA VAL A 4 -10.15 -4.47 -0.01
C VAL A 4 -9.45 -4.27 1.34
N ILE A 5 -10.10 -4.70 2.43
CA ILE A 5 -9.52 -4.60 3.78
C ILE A 5 -8.23 -5.44 3.89
N LYS A 6 -8.19 -6.64 3.29
CA LYS A 6 -6.99 -7.47 3.29
C LYS A 6 -5.82 -6.80 2.59
N ILE A 7 -6.05 -6.23 1.39
CA ILE A 7 -5.00 -5.51 0.64
C ILE A 7 -4.54 -4.29 1.44
N TRP A 8 -5.48 -3.54 1.97
CA TRP A 8 -5.19 -2.34 2.73
C TRP A 8 -4.37 -2.61 3.99
N LEU A 9 -4.80 -3.56 4.83
CA LEU A 9 -4.05 -3.97 6.02
C LEU A 9 -2.67 -4.55 5.65
N PHE A 10 -2.62 -5.38 4.61
CA PHE A 10 -1.36 -5.91 4.10
C PHE A 10 -0.40 -4.79 3.72
N THR A 11 -0.86 -3.79 2.97
CA THR A 11 -0.02 -2.66 2.56
C THR A 11 0.46 -1.86 3.77
N ILE A 12 -0.42 -1.52 4.71
CA ILE A 12 -0.07 -0.70 5.88
C ILE A 12 0.92 -1.40 6.82
N ILE A 13 0.83 -2.71 6.95
CA ILE A 13 1.71 -3.47 7.85
C ILE A 13 3.02 -3.83 7.16
N VAL A 14 2.96 -4.33 5.94
CA VAL A 14 4.13 -4.86 5.23
C VAL A 14 5.03 -3.75 4.71
N SER A 15 4.47 -2.62 4.23
CA SER A 15 5.29 -1.54 3.68
C SER A 15 6.27 -0.94 4.68
N PRO A 16 5.88 -0.57 5.92
CA PRO A 16 6.83 -0.06 6.91
C PRO A 16 7.91 -1.07 7.29
N LEU A 17 7.56 -2.37 7.35
CA LEU A 17 8.53 -3.42 7.62
C LEU A 17 9.55 -3.57 6.49
N LEU A 18 9.09 -3.60 5.24
CA LEU A 18 9.98 -3.63 4.07
C LEU A 18 10.86 -2.38 4.00
N LEU A 19 10.28 -1.21 4.30
CA LEU A 19 11.01 0.04 4.32
C LEU A 19 12.11 0.02 5.38
N ALA A 20 11.80 -0.41 6.59
CA ALA A 20 12.77 -0.54 7.67
C ALA A 20 13.92 -1.50 7.31
N LEU A 21 13.60 -2.63 6.65
CA LEU A 21 14.59 -3.59 6.19
C LEU A 21 15.48 -3.00 5.09
N ILE A 22 14.91 -2.34 4.10
CA ILE A 22 15.64 -1.77 2.96
C ILE A 22 16.52 -0.61 3.41
N LEU A 23 15.97 0.35 4.13
CA LEU A 23 16.75 1.49 4.62
C LEU A 23 17.80 1.09 5.67
N GLY A 24 17.43 0.19 6.58
CA GLY A 24 18.33 -0.27 7.62
C GLY A 24 19.47 -1.14 7.09
N ALA A 25 19.15 -2.19 6.36
CA ALA A 25 20.13 -3.19 5.93
C ALA A 25 20.94 -2.76 4.70
N ILE A 26 20.31 -2.04 3.74
CA ILE A 26 20.95 -1.72 2.45
C ILE A 26 21.62 -0.34 2.49
N ILE A 27 20.95 0.66 3.08
CA ILE A 27 21.45 2.05 3.06
C ILE A 27 22.34 2.37 4.25
N ASN A 28 21.96 1.90 5.44
CA ASN A 28 22.66 2.24 6.69
C ASN A 28 23.57 1.11 7.25
N ASP A 29 23.72 -0.01 6.55
CA ASP A 29 24.48 -1.21 7.02
C ASP A 29 24.14 -1.63 8.47
N SER A 30 22.92 -1.36 8.89
CA SER A 30 22.46 -1.65 10.25
C SER A 30 22.20 -3.14 10.43
N SER A 31 22.56 -3.67 11.60
CA SER A 31 22.21 -5.06 11.91
C SER A 31 20.70 -5.23 12.02
N PHE A 32 20.19 -6.41 11.66
CA PHE A 32 18.76 -6.74 11.77
C PHE A 32 18.18 -6.49 13.17
N LYS A 33 19.00 -6.72 14.20
CA LYS A 33 18.63 -6.45 15.59
C LYS A 33 18.44 -4.96 15.88
N SER A 34 19.26 -4.10 15.30
CA SER A 34 19.13 -2.64 15.42
C SER A 34 17.85 -2.13 14.74
N ILE A 35 17.50 -2.71 13.58
CA ILE A 35 16.26 -2.38 12.85
C ILE A 35 15.04 -2.76 13.69
N LEU A 36 15.03 -3.95 14.30
CA LEU A 36 13.96 -4.39 15.18
C LEU A 36 13.80 -3.52 16.43
N ASN A 37 14.88 -2.95 16.94
CA ASN A 37 14.81 -2.02 18.06
C ASN A 37 14.17 -0.68 17.71
N SER A 38 13.99 -0.37 16.42
CA SER A 38 13.29 0.83 15.93
C SER A 38 11.77 0.63 15.80
N TYR A 39 11.21 -0.32 16.56
CA TYR A 39 9.77 -0.65 16.50
C TYR A 39 8.84 0.55 16.76
N GLU A 40 9.27 1.52 17.55
CA GLU A 40 8.49 2.74 17.82
C GLU A 40 8.25 3.54 16.55
N ILE A 41 9.27 3.70 15.71
CA ILE A 41 9.17 4.42 14.42
C ILE A 41 8.26 3.64 13.47
N ILE A 42 8.43 2.32 13.39
CA ILE A 42 7.59 1.45 12.55
C ILE A 42 6.13 1.56 12.99
N PHE A 43 5.86 1.57 14.30
CA PHE A 43 4.52 1.69 14.85
C PHE A 43 3.87 3.04 14.50
N VAL A 44 4.62 4.14 14.63
CA VAL A 44 4.15 5.48 14.23
C VAL A 44 3.83 5.52 12.73
N MET A 45 4.69 4.93 11.89
CA MET A 45 4.45 4.85 10.45
C MET A 45 3.18 4.07 10.10
N ILE A 46 2.90 2.98 10.84
CA ILE A 46 1.65 2.20 10.67
C ILE A 46 0.43 3.07 11.02
N ILE A 47 0.46 3.80 12.13
CA ILE A 47 -0.66 4.66 12.56
C ILE A 47 -0.89 5.79 11.55
N VAL A 48 0.15 6.51 11.17
CA VAL A 48 0.06 7.61 10.19
C VAL A 48 -0.42 7.08 8.84
N GLY A 49 0.13 5.96 8.38
CA GLY A 49 -0.28 5.29 7.15
C GLY A 49 -1.74 4.86 7.19
N PHE A 50 -2.20 4.33 8.33
CA PHE A 50 -3.59 3.94 8.55
C PHE A 50 -4.53 5.13 8.39
N LEU A 51 -4.27 6.23 9.09
CA LEU A 51 -5.13 7.41 9.06
C LEU A 51 -5.14 8.10 7.68
N SER A 52 -3.97 8.28 7.08
CA SER A 52 -3.83 8.97 5.79
C SER A 52 -4.42 8.18 4.62
N SER A 53 -4.47 6.86 4.71
CA SER A 53 -4.95 5.99 3.63
C SER A 53 -6.45 5.70 3.64
N ILE A 54 -7.20 6.14 4.68
CA ILE A 54 -8.65 5.91 4.77
C ILE A 54 -9.39 6.42 3.53
N PRO A 55 -9.21 7.66 3.05
CA PRO A 55 -9.90 8.15 1.86
C PRO A 55 -9.58 7.32 0.62
N ALA A 56 -8.31 6.96 0.44
CA ALA A 56 -7.87 6.13 -0.68
C ALA A 56 -8.50 4.74 -0.63
N MET A 57 -8.61 4.13 0.56
CA MET A 57 -9.27 2.84 0.75
C MET A 57 -10.76 2.87 0.40
N VAL A 58 -11.46 3.94 0.78
CA VAL A 58 -12.89 4.10 0.46
C VAL A 58 -13.10 4.17 -1.05
N ILE A 59 -12.29 4.98 -1.75
CA ILE A 59 -12.36 5.10 -3.21
C ILE A 59 -11.98 3.77 -3.89
N PHE A 60 -10.96 3.07 -3.39
CA PHE A 60 -10.57 1.74 -3.87
C PHE A 60 -11.74 0.74 -3.78
N TRP A 61 -12.47 0.76 -2.66
CA TRP A 61 -13.66 -0.06 -2.47
C TRP A 61 -14.79 0.29 -3.45
N LEU A 62 -15.04 1.59 -3.68
CA LEU A 62 -16.05 2.06 -4.64
C LEU A 62 -15.70 1.61 -6.05
N ILE A 63 -14.44 1.78 -6.47
CA ILE A 63 -13.96 1.32 -7.78
C ILE A 63 -14.17 -0.19 -7.91
N LYS A 64 -13.76 -0.98 -6.91
CA LYS A 64 -13.98 -2.43 -6.91
C LYS A 64 -15.46 -2.79 -7.05
N ARG A 65 -16.32 -2.09 -6.33
CA ARG A 65 -17.78 -2.32 -6.40
C ARG A 65 -18.33 -2.05 -7.80
N PHE A 66 -17.88 -0.98 -8.43
CA PHE A 66 -18.27 -0.61 -9.79
C PHE A 66 -17.79 -1.62 -10.84
N LEU A 67 -16.56 -2.12 -10.67
CA LEU A 67 -15.94 -3.06 -11.61
C LEU A 67 -16.54 -4.48 -11.53
N LYS A 68 -17.13 -4.86 -10.39
CA LYS A 68 -17.56 -6.22 -10.08
C LYS A 68 -18.48 -6.81 -11.16
N ASN A 69 -19.41 -6.04 -11.69
CA ASN A 69 -20.44 -6.51 -12.63
C ASN A 69 -20.16 -6.14 -14.10
N LYS A 70 -19.12 -5.36 -14.38
CA LYS A 70 -18.83 -4.85 -15.72
C LYS A 70 -17.63 -5.50 -16.39
N TYR A 71 -16.66 -5.98 -15.61
CA TYR A 71 -15.36 -6.38 -16.16
C TYR A 71 -14.91 -7.75 -15.65
N SER A 72 -14.03 -8.39 -16.44
CA SER A 72 -13.40 -9.63 -16.03
C SER A 72 -12.53 -9.43 -14.78
N THR A 73 -12.27 -10.50 -14.05
CA THR A 73 -11.43 -10.46 -12.84
C THR A 73 -10.02 -9.92 -13.14
N LEU A 74 -9.48 -10.23 -14.30
CA LEU A 74 -8.15 -9.76 -14.72
C LEU A 74 -8.16 -8.25 -14.97
N THR A 75 -9.13 -7.75 -15.76
CA THR A 75 -9.27 -6.31 -16.03
C THR A 75 -9.49 -5.52 -14.73
N ALA A 76 -10.32 -6.05 -13.83
CA ALA A 76 -10.55 -5.44 -12.53
C ALA A 76 -9.26 -5.34 -11.70
N LYS A 77 -8.41 -6.38 -11.69
CA LYS A 77 -7.13 -6.35 -10.99
C LYS A 77 -6.17 -5.32 -11.59
N ILE A 78 -6.10 -5.20 -12.91
CA ILE A 78 -5.27 -4.21 -13.59
C ILE A 78 -5.71 -2.79 -13.19
N ILE A 79 -7.00 -2.48 -13.29
CA ILE A 79 -7.54 -1.17 -12.92
C ILE A 79 -7.27 -0.86 -11.44
N LEU A 80 -7.49 -1.83 -10.55
CA LEU A 80 -7.23 -1.67 -9.13
C LEU A 80 -5.74 -1.49 -8.83
N SER A 81 -4.84 -2.13 -9.59
CA SER A 81 -3.39 -1.94 -9.46
C SER A 81 -2.97 -0.53 -9.88
N ILE A 82 -3.48 -0.03 -11.01
CA ILE A 82 -3.20 1.33 -11.48
C ILE A 82 -3.71 2.34 -10.47
N TYR A 83 -4.95 2.19 -10.02
CA TYR A 83 -5.52 3.09 -9.00
C TYR A 83 -4.72 3.02 -7.69
N GLY A 84 -4.39 1.82 -7.22
CA GLY A 84 -3.62 1.62 -5.99
C GLY A 84 -2.25 2.31 -6.07
N PHE A 85 -1.55 2.15 -7.18
CA PHE A 85 -0.28 2.83 -7.43
C PHE A 85 -0.42 4.35 -7.38
N LEU A 86 -1.36 4.91 -8.13
CA LEU A 86 -1.60 6.35 -8.18
C LEU A 86 -2.08 6.91 -6.83
N SER A 87 -2.92 6.18 -6.10
CA SER A 87 -3.45 6.63 -4.81
C SER A 87 -2.35 6.78 -3.75
N VAL A 88 -1.34 5.90 -3.77
CA VAL A 88 -0.16 6.03 -2.89
C VAL A 88 0.60 7.31 -3.21
N TRP A 89 0.88 7.58 -4.49
CA TRP A 89 1.58 8.79 -4.90
C TRP A 89 0.83 10.06 -4.51
N ILE A 90 -0.49 10.09 -4.72
CA ILE A 90 -1.35 11.21 -4.31
C ILE A 90 -1.34 11.39 -2.79
N THR A 91 -1.45 10.29 -2.03
CA THR A 91 -1.45 10.35 -0.56
C THR A 91 -0.14 10.92 -0.04
N PHE A 92 1.00 10.47 -0.54
CA PHE A 92 2.30 10.99 -0.13
C PHE A 92 2.48 12.46 -0.55
N PHE A 93 1.99 12.85 -1.73
CA PHE A 93 2.02 14.24 -2.18
C PHE A 93 1.22 15.18 -1.27
N ILE A 94 0.06 14.71 -0.78
CA ILE A 94 -0.79 15.49 0.15
C ILE A 94 -0.15 15.59 1.53
N VAL A 95 0.51 14.52 2.01
CA VAL A 95 1.18 14.51 3.32
C VAL A 95 2.41 15.42 3.29
N ASP A 96 3.26 15.27 2.30
CA ASP A 96 4.42 16.13 2.04
C ASP A 96 4.85 15.99 0.58
N SER A 97 4.73 17.09 -0.18
CA SER A 97 5.14 17.12 -1.58
C SER A 97 6.63 16.82 -1.80
N GLY A 98 7.45 17.00 -0.77
CA GLY A 98 8.88 16.70 -0.80
C GLY A 98 9.20 15.22 -1.13
N PHE A 99 8.32 14.29 -0.78
CA PHE A 99 8.47 12.87 -1.13
C PHE A 99 8.50 12.60 -2.63
N ILE A 100 7.90 13.47 -3.42
CA ILE A 100 7.74 13.29 -4.87
C ILE A 100 8.59 14.27 -5.66
N THR A 101 8.69 15.52 -5.20
CA THR A 101 9.37 16.60 -5.95
C THR A 101 10.89 16.56 -5.83
N ARG A 102 11.40 15.95 -4.76
CA ARG A 102 12.84 15.78 -4.52
C ARG A 102 13.19 14.32 -4.66
N TRP A 103 13.88 13.95 -5.75
CA TRP A 103 14.46 12.61 -5.90
C TRP A 103 15.50 12.37 -4.79
N SER A 104 15.07 11.74 -3.72
CA SER A 104 15.86 11.45 -2.53
C SER A 104 15.51 10.06 -2.00
N GLU A 105 16.15 9.66 -0.90
CA GLU A 105 15.80 8.43 -0.18
C GLU A 105 14.30 8.36 0.17
N GLN A 106 13.66 9.51 0.35
CA GLN A 106 12.22 9.60 0.64
C GLN A 106 11.35 9.07 -0.51
N THR A 107 11.79 9.15 -1.76
CA THR A 107 11.05 8.59 -2.92
C THR A 107 10.98 7.06 -2.85
N ILE A 108 11.95 6.41 -2.19
CA ILE A 108 11.94 4.97 -1.96
C ILE A 108 10.71 4.57 -1.14
N TRP A 109 10.27 5.40 -0.21
CA TRP A 109 9.07 5.16 0.60
C TRP A 109 7.84 5.01 -0.29
N VAL A 110 7.65 5.97 -1.18
CA VAL A 110 6.50 5.97 -2.12
C VAL A 110 6.53 4.72 -3.00
N LEU A 111 7.70 4.35 -3.51
CA LEU A 111 7.88 3.17 -4.37
C LEU A 111 7.55 1.87 -3.63
N ILE A 112 8.03 1.69 -2.40
CA ILE A 112 7.78 0.49 -1.61
C ILE A 112 6.28 0.34 -1.32
N TYR A 113 5.60 1.41 -0.90
CA TYR A 113 4.16 1.37 -0.66
C TYR A 113 3.37 1.08 -1.94
N SER A 114 3.77 1.69 -3.07
CA SER A 114 3.13 1.46 -4.37
C SER A 114 3.28 0.03 -4.86
N LEU A 115 4.46 -0.56 -4.72
CA LEU A 115 4.71 -1.95 -5.09
C LEU A 115 3.96 -2.91 -4.17
N THR A 116 3.93 -2.64 -2.87
CA THR A 116 3.26 -3.50 -1.89
C THR A 116 1.76 -3.58 -2.15
N ILE A 117 1.09 -2.45 -2.48
CA ILE A 117 -0.35 -2.48 -2.80
C ILE A 117 -0.63 -3.26 -4.09
N VAL A 118 0.22 -3.12 -5.11
CA VAL A 118 0.10 -3.89 -6.35
C VAL A 118 0.25 -5.39 -6.08
N ILE A 119 1.28 -5.78 -5.33
CA ILE A 119 1.49 -7.17 -4.90
C ILE A 119 0.26 -7.69 -4.14
N GLY A 120 -0.30 -6.90 -3.22
CA GLY A 120 -1.52 -7.24 -2.50
C GLY A 120 -2.72 -7.51 -3.42
N VAL A 121 -2.93 -6.67 -4.45
CA VAL A 121 -4.00 -6.87 -5.45
C VAL A 121 -3.87 -8.22 -6.18
N TRP A 122 -2.64 -8.64 -6.49
CA TRP A 122 -2.39 -9.88 -7.22
C TRP A 122 -2.36 -11.12 -6.33
N THR A 123 -1.89 -10.99 -5.09
CA THR A 123 -1.78 -12.10 -4.13
C THR A 123 -3.15 -12.54 -3.60
N PHE A 124 -4.02 -11.60 -3.27
CA PHE A 124 -5.33 -11.95 -2.74
C PHE A 124 -6.33 -12.32 -3.84
N LYS A 125 -7.10 -13.39 -3.60
CA LYS A 125 -8.17 -13.81 -4.54
C LYS A 125 -9.33 -12.81 -4.47
N ASN A 126 -9.70 -12.29 -5.62
CA ASN A 126 -10.92 -11.49 -5.79
C ASN A 126 -12.07 -12.45 -6.10
N ASN A 127 -12.68 -13.01 -5.06
CA ASN A 127 -13.85 -13.88 -5.23
C ASN A 127 -15.06 -13.03 -5.62
N ASN A 128 -15.25 -12.84 -6.93
CA ASN A 128 -16.46 -12.20 -7.48
C ASN A 128 -17.70 -13.11 -7.38
N LYS A 129 -17.54 -14.36 -6.91
CA LYS A 129 -18.59 -15.39 -6.88
C LYS A 129 -19.37 -15.46 -5.56
N GLU A 130 -19.08 -14.64 -4.56
CA GLU A 130 -19.86 -14.66 -3.32
C GLU A 130 -21.03 -13.70 -3.39
N ILE A 131 -22.02 -13.93 -4.23
CA ILE A 131 -23.46 -13.57 -4.05
C ILE A 131 -24.20 -14.11 -5.28
N THR A 132 -24.44 -15.39 -5.29
CA THR A 132 -25.59 -16.03 -5.93
C THR A 132 -26.03 -17.15 -4.98
N GLU A 133 -26.62 -16.74 -3.91
CA GLU A 133 -27.60 -17.50 -3.11
C GLU A 133 -28.49 -16.46 -2.44
#